data_e4ffb5c759de49ab258a1b2147fbd91f
#
_entry.id   e4ffb5c759de49ab258a1b2147fbd91f
#
_cell.length_a   1.000
_cell.length_b   1.000
_cell.length_c   1.000
_cell.angle_alpha   90.00
_cell.angle_beta   90.00
_cell.angle_gamma   90.00
#
_symmetry.space_group_name_H-M   'P 1'
#
loop_
_entity.id
_entity.type
_entity.pdbx_description
1 polymer ?
#
loop_
_entity_poly.entity_id
_entity_poly.type
_entity_poly.pdbx_seq_one_letter_code
_entity_poly.pdbx_strand_id
1 'polypeptide(L)'
;MDAKTTEYYLHCGIKTSWHTKKLSDFTNDPDALKVVQKYLSKAKENAAEGVGLYLWGSNGTGKTHLMTCAMKELIQQRYKVRVFSMDEIVDKFTSSWYSDEDKHDLNNILRNTDFIAIDEFGKNVDKDGNPMYLPDVVKRTMESVIRYRVQMNKPIWFASNTAPDNVKDVFSEDIASLLREAVVAVCVRGNDFRREIGMRKKRRLLQ
;
A
#
# COMPACT_ATOMS: atom_id res chain seq x y z
N MET A 1 8.28 16.44 -15.46
CA MET A 1 7.93 15.03 -15.74
C MET A 1 7.23 15.02 -17.09
N ASP A 2 7.61 14.14 -17.98
CA ASP A 2 6.98 14.05 -19.31
C ASP A 2 5.60 13.34 -19.24
N ALA A 3 4.82 13.49 -20.33
CA ALA A 3 3.46 12.92 -20.40
C ALA A 3 3.46 11.38 -20.30
N LYS A 4 4.46 10.70 -20.88
CA LYS A 4 4.56 9.24 -20.85
C LYS A 4 4.79 8.72 -19.41
N THR A 5 5.66 9.37 -18.65
CA THR A 5 5.90 9.02 -17.25
C THR A 5 4.64 9.24 -16.40
N THR A 6 3.90 10.33 -16.66
CA THR A 6 2.63 10.62 -15.97
C THR A 6 1.59 9.52 -16.23
N GLU A 7 1.40 9.16 -17.49
CA GLU A 7 0.46 8.10 -17.89
C GLU A 7 0.85 6.75 -17.29
N TYR A 8 2.13 6.41 -17.32
CA TYR A 8 2.62 5.17 -16.73
C TYR A 8 2.40 5.10 -15.22
N TYR A 9 2.62 6.20 -14.48
CA TYR A 9 2.33 6.23 -13.05
C TYR A 9 0.84 6.04 -12.75
N LEU A 10 -0.05 6.69 -13.53
CA LEU A 10 -1.49 6.49 -13.41
C LEU A 10 -1.88 5.03 -13.68
N HIS A 11 -1.30 4.43 -14.72
CA HIS A 11 -1.48 3.00 -15.01
C HIS A 11 -1.02 2.11 -13.85
N CYS A 12 0.05 2.48 -13.16
CA CYS A 12 0.50 1.78 -11.96
C CYS A 12 -0.36 2.02 -10.72
N GLY A 13 -1.41 2.85 -10.78
CA GLY A 13 -2.25 3.22 -9.63
C GLY A 13 -1.67 4.34 -8.76
N ILE A 14 -0.61 5.02 -9.23
CA ILE A 14 0.00 6.15 -8.51
C ILE A 14 -0.74 7.43 -8.89
N LYS A 15 -1.51 7.97 -7.95
CA LYS A 15 -2.35 9.16 -8.15
C LYS A 15 -1.48 10.41 -8.40
N THR A 16 -2.00 11.36 -9.20
CA THR A 16 -1.28 12.57 -9.66
C THR A 16 -0.64 13.37 -8.51
N SER A 17 -1.29 13.42 -7.33
CA SER A 17 -0.77 14.12 -6.16
C SER A 17 0.58 13.59 -5.65
N TRP A 18 0.96 12.37 -6.04
CA TRP A 18 2.20 11.70 -5.64
C TRP A 18 3.31 11.77 -6.70
N HIS A 19 2.99 12.22 -7.93
CA HIS A 19 3.94 12.18 -9.03
C HIS A 19 5.22 12.98 -8.76
N THR A 20 5.09 14.17 -8.17
CA THR A 20 6.23 15.05 -7.84
C THR A 20 6.88 14.76 -6.50
N LYS A 21 6.26 13.97 -5.64
CA LYS A 21 6.79 13.64 -4.31
C LYS A 21 7.97 12.67 -4.41
N LYS A 22 8.94 12.82 -3.51
CA LYS A 22 10.14 11.97 -3.42
C LYS A 22 10.27 11.37 -2.02
N LEU A 23 11.05 10.32 -1.88
CA LEU A 23 11.42 9.79 -0.55
C LEU A 23 12.15 10.83 0.30
N SER A 24 12.98 11.67 -0.32
CA SER A 24 13.68 12.77 0.35
C SER A 24 12.77 13.84 0.95
N ASP A 25 11.50 13.91 0.50
CA ASP A 25 10.52 14.87 1.06
C ASP A 25 9.90 14.33 2.38
N PHE A 26 10.17 13.08 2.73
CA PHE A 26 9.67 12.46 3.95
C PHE A 26 10.62 12.76 5.12
N THR A 27 10.12 13.48 6.11
CA THR A 27 10.92 13.95 7.27
C THR A 27 10.37 13.51 8.62
N ASN A 28 9.20 12.86 8.64
CA ASN A 28 8.46 12.62 9.87
C ASN A 28 9.06 11.52 10.75
N ASP A 29 9.62 10.48 10.13
CA ASP A 29 10.24 9.34 10.80
C ASP A 29 11.51 8.92 10.05
N PRO A 30 12.68 9.44 10.44
CA PRO A 30 13.96 9.11 9.79
C PRO A 30 14.31 7.61 9.87
N ASP A 31 13.87 6.91 10.90
CA ASP A 31 14.19 5.49 11.06
C ASP A 31 13.33 4.63 10.12
N ALA A 32 12.04 4.93 10.00
CA ALA A 32 11.19 4.30 8.99
C ALA A 32 11.71 4.57 7.57
N LEU A 33 12.16 5.80 7.29
CA LEU A 33 12.77 6.16 6.01
C LEU A 33 14.04 5.31 5.72
N LYS A 34 14.93 5.15 6.70
CA LYS A 34 16.14 4.31 6.56
C LYS A 34 15.79 2.86 6.24
N VAL A 35 14.76 2.29 6.89
CA VAL A 35 14.32 0.92 6.58
C VAL A 35 13.85 0.81 5.14
N VAL A 36 13.03 1.74 4.66
CA VAL A 36 12.56 1.77 3.27
C VAL A 36 13.72 1.93 2.29
N GLN A 37 14.65 2.82 2.55
CA GLN A 37 15.85 3.01 1.71
C GLN A 37 16.73 1.75 1.67
N LYS A 38 16.94 1.11 2.83
CA LYS A 38 17.67 -0.17 2.91
C LYS A 38 16.95 -1.28 2.12
N TYR A 39 15.62 -1.34 2.21
CA TYR A 39 14.83 -2.28 1.42
C TYR A 39 15.05 -2.06 -0.09
N LEU A 40 14.98 -0.81 -0.55
CA LEU A 40 15.15 -0.45 -1.96
C LEU A 40 16.57 -0.72 -2.48
N SER A 41 17.59 -0.55 -1.65
CA SER A 41 18.98 -0.91 -2.01
C SER A 41 19.18 -2.42 -2.19
N LYS A 42 18.30 -3.23 -1.59
CA LYS A 42 18.28 -4.70 -1.67
C LYS A 42 17.08 -5.23 -2.44
N ALA A 43 16.48 -4.41 -3.32
CA ALA A 43 15.24 -4.77 -4.01
C ALA A 43 15.32 -6.09 -4.77
N LYS A 44 16.47 -6.42 -5.36
CA LYS A 44 16.69 -7.69 -6.09
C LYS A 44 16.64 -8.90 -5.14
N GLU A 45 17.29 -8.80 -3.99
CA GLU A 45 17.28 -9.86 -2.96
C GLU A 45 15.88 -10.04 -2.41
N ASN A 46 15.26 -8.93 -1.98
CA ASN A 46 13.90 -8.93 -1.45
C ASN A 46 12.86 -9.45 -2.46
N ALA A 47 13.02 -9.15 -3.75
CA ALA A 47 12.17 -9.69 -4.81
C ALA A 47 12.33 -11.20 -4.97
N ALA A 48 13.56 -11.71 -4.90
CA ALA A 48 13.82 -13.14 -5.03
C ALA A 48 13.29 -13.94 -3.81
N GLU A 49 13.33 -13.35 -2.63
CA GLU A 49 12.89 -13.97 -1.38
C GLU A 49 11.39 -13.70 -1.08
N GLY A 50 10.72 -12.85 -1.86
CA GLY A 50 9.31 -12.51 -1.66
C GLY A 50 9.05 -11.59 -0.47
N VAL A 51 10.09 -10.94 0.08
CA VAL A 51 9.96 -10.09 1.27
C VAL A 51 9.27 -8.78 0.95
N GLY A 52 8.17 -8.47 1.63
CA GLY A 52 7.46 -7.20 1.54
C GLY A 52 7.67 -6.28 2.74
N LEU A 53 6.96 -5.14 2.78
CA LEU A 53 6.88 -4.27 3.95
C LEU A 53 5.44 -4.05 4.40
N TYR A 54 5.26 -4.00 5.72
CA TYR A 54 4.00 -3.62 6.36
C TYR A 54 4.22 -2.31 7.12
N LEU A 55 3.86 -1.18 6.49
CA LEU A 55 3.97 0.16 7.08
C LEU A 55 2.72 0.44 7.90
N TRP A 56 2.86 0.56 9.23
CA TRP A 56 1.71 0.79 10.10
C TRP A 56 1.91 1.97 11.04
N GLY A 57 0.83 2.49 11.62
CA GLY A 57 0.88 3.61 12.56
C GLY A 57 -0.32 4.54 12.40
N SER A 58 -0.34 5.62 13.18
CA SER A 58 -1.45 6.58 13.24
C SER A 58 -1.72 7.25 11.89
N ASN A 59 -2.91 7.86 11.77
CA ASN A 59 -3.29 8.65 10.60
C ASN A 59 -2.33 9.84 10.42
N GLY A 60 -2.02 10.15 9.15
CA GLY A 60 -1.23 11.34 8.80
C GLY A 60 0.28 11.22 9.01
N THR A 61 0.82 10.09 9.53
CA THR A 61 2.25 9.89 9.74
C THR A 61 3.07 9.74 8.45
N GLY A 62 2.42 9.52 7.29
CA GLY A 62 3.08 9.47 5.98
C GLY A 62 3.36 8.07 5.45
N LYS A 63 2.66 7.03 5.92
CA LYS A 63 2.76 5.65 5.40
C LYS A 63 2.55 5.58 3.89
N THR A 64 1.46 6.17 3.40
CA THR A 64 1.15 6.27 1.96
C THR A 64 2.25 7.00 1.18
N HIS A 65 2.87 8.04 1.78
CA HIS A 65 4.00 8.75 1.18
C HIS A 65 5.19 7.81 0.98
N LEU A 66 5.65 7.16 2.06
CA LEU A 66 6.76 6.21 2.00
C LEU A 66 6.50 5.11 0.98
N MET A 67 5.33 4.46 1.08
CA MET A 67 4.94 3.37 0.19
C MET A 67 4.92 3.81 -1.28
N THR A 68 4.22 4.89 -1.60
CA THR A 68 4.07 5.34 -2.99
C THR A 68 5.39 5.80 -3.59
N CYS A 69 6.23 6.52 -2.82
CA CYS A 69 7.55 6.93 -3.30
C CYS A 69 8.48 5.72 -3.48
N ALA A 70 8.42 4.73 -2.59
CA ALA A 70 9.17 3.49 -2.76
C ALA A 70 8.75 2.72 -4.02
N MET A 71 7.45 2.65 -4.32
CA MET A 71 6.96 2.03 -5.56
C MET A 71 7.48 2.74 -6.81
N LYS A 72 7.61 4.09 -6.79
CA LYS A 72 8.23 4.85 -7.89
C LYS A 72 9.71 4.53 -8.07
N GLU A 73 10.47 4.35 -7.00
CA GLU A 73 11.87 3.92 -7.05
C GLU A 73 11.99 2.49 -7.64
N LEU A 74 11.09 1.57 -7.27
CA LEU A 74 11.05 0.22 -7.86
C LEU A 74 10.72 0.25 -9.37
N ILE A 75 9.82 1.14 -9.80
CA ILE A 75 9.56 1.39 -11.24
C ILE A 75 10.84 1.86 -11.96
N GLN A 76 11.61 2.76 -11.35
CA GLN A 76 12.89 3.22 -11.93
C GLN A 76 13.91 2.08 -12.01
N GLN A 77 13.85 1.12 -11.09
CA GLN A 77 14.64 -0.11 -11.12
C GLN A 77 14.08 -1.18 -12.09
N ARG A 78 13.07 -0.83 -12.93
CA ARG A 78 12.47 -1.68 -13.96
C ARG A 78 11.57 -2.81 -13.47
N TYR A 79 11.11 -2.78 -12.23
CA TYR A 79 10.09 -3.70 -11.76
C TYR A 79 8.69 -3.31 -12.22
N LYS A 80 7.85 -4.31 -12.48
CA LYS A 80 6.41 -4.12 -12.68
C LYS A 80 5.76 -3.87 -11.32
N VAL A 81 5.14 -2.71 -11.16
CA VAL A 81 4.55 -2.29 -9.90
C VAL A 81 3.07 -1.97 -10.07
N ARG A 82 2.26 -2.30 -9.08
CA ARG A 82 0.87 -1.85 -8.96
C ARG A 82 0.57 -1.39 -7.54
N VAL A 83 -0.16 -0.29 -7.45
CA VAL A 83 -0.61 0.31 -6.20
C VAL A 83 -2.13 0.33 -6.21
N PHE A 84 -2.75 -0.14 -5.15
CA PHE A 84 -4.19 -0.15 -4.94
C PHE A 84 -4.52 0.45 -3.58
N SER A 85 -5.68 1.05 -3.43
CA SER A 85 -6.30 1.18 -2.12
C SER A 85 -7.20 -0.03 -1.86
N MET A 86 -7.43 -0.36 -0.58
CA MET A 86 -8.35 -1.44 -0.24
C MET A 86 -9.76 -1.15 -0.74
N ASP A 87 -10.20 0.12 -0.70
CA ASP A 87 -11.50 0.55 -1.22
C ASP A 87 -11.63 0.27 -2.73
N GLU A 88 -10.59 0.55 -3.54
CA GLU A 88 -10.58 0.24 -4.98
C GLU A 88 -10.73 -1.27 -5.26
N ILE A 89 -10.14 -2.11 -4.42
CA ILE A 89 -10.28 -3.56 -4.52
C ILE A 89 -11.70 -3.99 -4.15
N VAL A 90 -12.25 -3.44 -3.06
CA VAL A 90 -13.62 -3.71 -2.62
C VAL A 90 -14.60 -3.34 -3.73
N ASP A 91 -14.51 -2.12 -4.27
CA ASP A 91 -15.39 -1.64 -5.33
C ASP A 91 -15.37 -2.57 -6.55
N LYS A 92 -14.20 -2.98 -7.00
CA LYS A 92 -14.08 -3.85 -8.18
C LYS A 92 -14.69 -5.25 -7.98
N PHE A 93 -14.64 -5.78 -6.77
CA PHE A 93 -15.21 -7.11 -6.51
C PHE A 93 -16.69 -7.10 -6.14
N THR A 94 -17.22 -5.98 -5.66
CA THR A 94 -18.61 -5.89 -5.15
C THR A 94 -19.56 -5.10 -6.06
N SER A 95 -19.03 -4.16 -6.85
CA SER A 95 -19.87 -3.35 -7.73
C SER A 95 -20.35 -4.14 -8.94
N SER A 96 -21.64 -3.95 -9.29
CA SER A 96 -22.25 -4.48 -10.51
C SER A 96 -21.74 -3.85 -11.80
N TRP A 97 -21.00 -2.74 -11.70
CA TRP A 97 -20.39 -2.05 -12.85
C TRP A 97 -19.22 -2.83 -13.48
N TYR A 98 -18.61 -3.77 -12.74
CA TYR A 98 -17.49 -4.56 -13.21
C TYR A 98 -17.93 -5.96 -13.61
N SER A 99 -17.53 -6.37 -14.82
CA SER A 99 -17.76 -7.72 -15.34
C SER A 99 -16.92 -8.76 -14.59
N ASP A 100 -17.24 -10.03 -14.79
CA ASP A 100 -16.40 -11.12 -14.25
C ASP A 100 -15.01 -11.14 -14.89
N GLU A 101 -14.88 -10.65 -16.13
CA GLU A 101 -13.59 -10.45 -16.82
C GLU A 101 -12.74 -9.38 -16.10
N ASP A 102 -13.31 -8.22 -15.74
CA ASP A 102 -12.62 -7.18 -14.96
C ASP A 102 -12.12 -7.71 -13.62
N LYS A 103 -12.92 -8.52 -12.93
CA LYS A 103 -12.56 -9.15 -11.65
C LYS A 103 -11.44 -10.16 -11.82
N HIS A 104 -11.49 -10.95 -12.90
CA HIS A 104 -10.45 -11.91 -13.25
C HIS A 104 -9.13 -11.20 -13.57
N ASP A 105 -9.18 -10.12 -14.34
CA ASP A 105 -8.01 -9.31 -14.68
C ASP A 105 -7.38 -8.67 -13.44
N LEU A 106 -8.19 -8.12 -12.54
CA LEU A 106 -7.67 -7.61 -11.27
C LEU A 106 -6.98 -8.72 -10.47
N ASN A 107 -7.60 -9.89 -10.36
CA ASN A 107 -7.01 -11.02 -9.65
C ASN A 107 -5.67 -11.45 -10.29
N ASN A 108 -5.58 -11.46 -11.62
CA ASN A 108 -4.34 -11.74 -12.34
C ASN A 108 -3.27 -10.67 -12.06
N ILE A 109 -3.63 -9.40 -12.06
CA ILE A 109 -2.72 -8.30 -11.74
C ILE A 109 -2.20 -8.44 -10.30
N LEU A 110 -3.10 -8.67 -9.34
CA LEU A 110 -2.74 -8.84 -7.93
C LEU A 110 -1.78 -10.02 -7.71
N ARG A 111 -1.92 -11.09 -8.47
CA ARG A 111 -1.06 -12.29 -8.37
C ARG A 111 0.27 -12.14 -9.10
N ASN A 112 0.29 -11.56 -10.30
CA ASN A 112 1.40 -11.72 -11.24
C ASN A 112 2.32 -10.50 -11.38
N THR A 113 1.96 -9.33 -10.85
CA THR A 113 2.84 -8.15 -10.81
C THR A 113 4.05 -8.41 -9.87
N ASP A 114 5.22 -7.90 -10.20
CA ASP A 114 6.43 -8.12 -9.39
C ASP A 114 6.23 -7.59 -7.96
N PHE A 115 5.87 -6.32 -7.82
CA PHE A 115 5.53 -5.69 -6.54
C PHE A 115 4.12 -5.16 -6.56
N ILE A 116 3.32 -5.52 -5.57
CA ILE A 116 2.05 -4.85 -5.30
C ILE A 116 2.11 -4.11 -3.97
N ALA A 117 1.41 -2.98 -3.91
CA ALA A 117 1.24 -2.20 -2.70
C ALA A 117 -0.25 -1.94 -2.48
N ILE A 118 -0.73 -2.20 -1.26
CA ILE A 118 -2.13 -2.02 -0.87
C ILE A 118 -2.19 -1.01 0.26
N ASP A 119 -2.79 0.14 -0.03
CA ASP A 119 -3.03 1.20 0.97
C ASP A 119 -4.35 0.96 1.71
N GLU A 120 -4.44 1.49 2.92
CA GLU A 120 -5.60 1.35 3.83
C GLU A 120 -5.95 -0.12 4.15
N PHE A 121 -4.95 -1.00 4.13
CA PHE A 121 -5.13 -2.43 4.42
C PHE A 121 -5.59 -2.67 5.86
N GLY A 122 -6.56 -3.57 6.04
CA GLY A 122 -7.07 -3.93 7.36
C GLY A 122 -7.81 -2.81 8.08
N LYS A 123 -8.32 -1.81 7.36
CA LYS A 123 -9.19 -0.78 7.91
C LYS A 123 -10.50 -1.43 8.38
N ASN A 124 -10.75 -1.37 9.67
CA ASN A 124 -11.89 -2.03 10.32
C ASN A 124 -12.98 -1.05 10.80
N VAL A 125 -12.82 0.24 10.53
CA VAL A 125 -13.82 1.27 10.87
C VAL A 125 -13.99 2.26 9.72
N ASP A 126 -15.20 2.76 9.54
CA ASP A 126 -15.53 3.82 8.60
C ASP A 126 -15.07 5.21 9.11
N LYS A 127 -15.50 6.27 8.41
CA LYS A 127 -15.16 7.66 8.75
C LYS A 127 -15.78 8.10 10.09
N ASP A 128 -16.84 7.45 10.49
CA ASP A 128 -17.61 7.76 11.69
C ASP A 128 -17.25 6.86 12.87
N GLY A 129 -16.29 5.93 12.65
CA GLY A 129 -15.78 5.01 13.68
C GLY A 129 -16.60 3.73 13.83
N ASN A 130 -17.56 3.46 12.94
CA ASN A 130 -18.34 2.22 12.98
C ASN A 130 -17.53 1.06 12.39
N PRO A 131 -17.72 -0.17 12.89
CA PRO A 131 -17.05 -1.34 12.34
C PRO A 131 -17.35 -1.51 10.84
N MET A 132 -16.32 -1.56 10.02
CA MET A 132 -16.43 -1.92 8.60
C MET A 132 -16.22 -3.41 8.44
N TYR A 133 -17.20 -4.09 7.89
CA TYR A 133 -17.07 -5.48 7.50
C TYR A 133 -16.56 -5.57 6.06
N LEU A 134 -15.44 -6.25 5.90
CA LEU A 134 -14.96 -6.58 4.57
C LEU A 134 -15.90 -7.65 3.97
N PRO A 135 -16.47 -7.41 2.75
CA PRO A 135 -17.31 -8.41 2.11
C PRO A 135 -16.59 -9.75 1.96
N ASP A 136 -17.29 -10.86 2.20
CA ASP A 136 -16.69 -12.20 2.19
C ASP A 136 -15.96 -12.53 0.88
N VAL A 137 -16.49 -12.09 -0.25
CA VAL A 137 -15.86 -12.30 -1.56
C VAL A 137 -14.50 -11.60 -1.63
N VAL A 138 -14.39 -10.38 -1.10
CA VAL A 138 -13.14 -9.60 -1.06
C VAL A 138 -12.16 -10.25 -0.08
N LYS A 139 -12.65 -10.61 1.11
CA LYS A 139 -11.83 -11.29 2.13
C LYS A 139 -11.20 -12.57 1.58
N ARG A 140 -11.99 -13.48 1.02
CA ARG A 140 -11.52 -14.75 0.42
C ARG A 140 -10.55 -14.50 -0.74
N THR A 141 -10.83 -13.52 -1.59
CA THR A 141 -9.95 -13.18 -2.71
C THR A 141 -8.61 -12.68 -2.21
N MET A 142 -8.60 -11.74 -1.25
CA MET A 142 -7.36 -11.20 -0.68
C MET A 142 -6.56 -12.27 0.05
N GLU A 143 -7.20 -13.13 0.83
CA GLU A 143 -6.54 -14.27 1.47
C GLU A 143 -5.89 -15.20 0.43
N SER A 144 -6.60 -15.51 -0.66
CA SER A 144 -6.07 -16.31 -1.77
C SER A 144 -4.89 -15.63 -2.48
N VAL A 145 -4.96 -14.31 -2.71
CA VAL A 145 -3.87 -13.52 -3.32
C VAL A 145 -2.64 -13.52 -2.41
N ILE A 146 -2.82 -13.26 -1.11
CA ILE A 146 -1.71 -13.24 -0.14
C ILE A 146 -1.02 -14.61 -0.11
N ARG A 147 -1.77 -15.71 0.04
CA ARG A 147 -1.21 -17.07 0.02
C ARG A 147 -0.44 -17.36 -1.27
N TYR A 148 -1.03 -17.04 -2.42
CA TYR A 148 -0.38 -17.25 -3.71
C TYR A 148 0.93 -16.47 -3.81
N ARG A 149 0.94 -15.20 -3.40
CA ARG A 149 2.15 -14.37 -3.48
C ARG A 149 3.25 -14.86 -2.57
N VAL A 150 2.91 -15.26 -1.34
CA VAL A 150 3.88 -15.86 -0.40
C VAL A 150 4.47 -17.15 -0.99
N GLN A 151 3.63 -18.06 -1.48
CA GLN A 151 4.09 -19.32 -2.10
C GLN A 151 4.94 -19.12 -3.35
N MET A 152 4.74 -18.03 -4.07
CA MET A 152 5.46 -17.70 -5.31
C MET A 152 6.62 -16.71 -5.10
N ASN A 153 6.99 -16.44 -3.85
CA ASN A 153 8.02 -15.46 -3.48
C ASN A 153 7.80 -14.09 -4.16
N LYS A 154 6.57 -13.58 -4.13
CA LYS A 154 6.21 -12.28 -4.72
C LYS A 154 5.97 -11.25 -3.63
N PRO A 155 6.80 -10.21 -3.52
CA PRO A 155 6.66 -9.18 -2.49
C PRO A 155 5.30 -8.50 -2.51
N ILE A 156 4.73 -8.29 -1.32
CA ILE A 156 3.52 -7.50 -1.13
C ILE A 156 3.76 -6.45 -0.05
N TRP A 157 3.39 -5.21 -0.34
CA TRP A 157 3.50 -4.09 0.60
C TRP A 157 2.14 -3.68 1.09
N PHE A 158 2.08 -3.30 2.35
CA PHE A 158 0.86 -2.76 2.97
C PHE A 158 1.13 -1.43 3.65
N ALA A 159 0.18 -0.52 3.55
CA ALA A 159 0.09 0.62 4.46
C ALA A 159 -1.22 0.52 5.23
N SER A 160 -1.13 0.59 6.57
CA SER A 160 -2.24 0.31 7.47
C SER A 160 -2.25 1.21 8.70
N ASN A 161 -3.43 1.47 9.24
CA ASN A 161 -3.56 2.04 10.59
C ASN A 161 -3.62 0.95 11.67
N THR A 162 -3.77 -0.31 11.26
CA THR A 162 -3.87 -1.48 12.12
C THR A 162 -2.49 -2.11 12.30
N ALA A 163 -2.12 -2.44 13.53
CA ALA A 163 -0.88 -3.17 13.79
C ALA A 163 -0.95 -4.58 13.17
N PRO A 164 0.19 -5.17 12.75
CA PRO A 164 0.21 -6.49 12.10
C PRO A 164 -0.51 -7.59 12.91
N ASP A 165 -0.37 -7.56 14.23
CA ASP A 165 -0.99 -8.56 15.11
C ASP A 165 -2.53 -8.47 15.14
N ASN A 166 -3.11 -7.33 14.79
CA ASN A 166 -4.55 -7.11 14.75
C ASN A 166 -5.16 -7.38 13.37
N VAL A 167 -4.36 -7.80 12.40
CA VAL A 167 -4.86 -8.19 11.06
C VAL A 167 -5.82 -9.38 11.14
N LYS A 168 -5.63 -10.25 12.13
CA LYS A 168 -6.54 -11.38 12.42
C LYS A 168 -7.99 -10.95 12.69
N ASP A 169 -8.22 -9.72 13.17
CA ASP A 169 -9.55 -9.20 13.46
C ASP A 169 -10.37 -8.91 12.19
N VAL A 170 -9.67 -8.73 11.06
CA VAL A 170 -10.28 -8.45 9.74
C VAL A 170 -10.23 -9.67 8.82
N PHE A 171 -9.11 -10.38 8.85
CA PHE A 171 -8.87 -11.59 8.02
C PHE A 171 -8.95 -12.85 8.89
N SER A 172 -7.97 -13.74 8.78
CA SER A 172 -7.85 -14.94 9.62
C SER A 172 -6.51 -14.97 10.33
N GLU A 173 -6.40 -15.77 11.39
CA GLU A 173 -5.11 -16.01 12.08
C GLU A 173 -4.06 -16.60 11.13
N ASP A 174 -4.49 -17.44 10.18
CA ASP A 174 -3.61 -18.00 9.15
C ASP A 174 -2.99 -16.89 8.30
N ILE A 175 -3.76 -15.89 7.89
CA ILE A 175 -3.26 -14.75 7.12
C ILE A 175 -2.33 -13.88 7.96
N ALA A 176 -2.69 -13.62 9.21
CA ALA A 176 -1.79 -12.89 10.11
C ALA A 176 -0.46 -13.62 10.29
N SER A 177 -0.47 -14.95 10.39
CA SER A 177 0.73 -15.78 10.45
C SER A 177 1.57 -15.69 9.17
N LEU A 178 0.93 -15.82 7.99
CA LEU A 178 1.62 -15.67 6.70
C LEU A 178 2.24 -14.28 6.52
N LEU A 179 1.55 -13.23 6.97
CA LEU A 179 2.10 -11.89 6.89
C LEU A 179 3.33 -11.71 7.80
N ARG A 180 3.34 -12.31 9.00
CA ARG A 180 4.54 -12.28 9.87
C ARG A 180 5.77 -12.91 9.20
N GLU A 181 5.57 -13.91 8.34
CA GLU A 181 6.64 -14.54 7.57
C GLU A 181 7.07 -13.68 6.37
N ALA A 182 6.11 -13.14 5.63
CA ALA A 182 6.33 -12.54 4.32
C ALA A 182 6.69 -11.05 4.33
N VAL A 183 6.45 -10.32 5.45
CA VAL A 183 6.69 -8.88 5.50
C VAL A 183 7.51 -8.45 6.70
N VAL A 184 8.32 -7.41 6.51
CA VAL A 184 8.96 -6.68 7.60
C VAL A 184 8.01 -5.57 8.05
N ALA A 185 7.59 -5.64 9.32
CA ALA A 185 6.71 -4.63 9.91
C ALA A 185 7.50 -3.39 10.33
N VAL A 186 7.05 -2.22 9.89
CA VAL A 186 7.66 -0.92 10.18
C VAL A 186 6.61 0.01 10.78
N CYS A 187 6.78 0.37 12.05
CA CYS A 187 5.94 1.36 12.70
C CYS A 187 6.37 2.76 12.25
N VAL A 188 5.50 3.44 11.52
CA VAL A 188 5.74 4.83 11.05
C VAL A 188 5.19 5.80 12.07
N ARG A 189 6.08 6.45 12.78
CA ARG A 189 5.78 7.40 13.87
C ARG A 189 5.79 8.84 13.38
N GLY A 190 5.35 9.75 14.25
CA GLY A 190 5.43 11.20 14.03
C GLY A 190 4.08 11.90 14.02
N ASN A 191 4.10 13.19 13.64
CA ASN A 191 2.94 14.06 13.67
C ASN A 191 2.02 13.86 12.48
N ASP A 192 0.76 14.29 12.61
CA ASP A 192 -0.17 14.32 11.49
C ASP A 192 0.17 15.46 10.52
N PHE A 193 0.89 15.14 9.45
CA PHE A 193 1.24 16.08 8.38
C PHE A 193 0.05 16.74 7.69
N ARG A 194 -1.13 16.12 7.71
CA ARG A 194 -2.32 16.70 7.09
C ARG A 194 -2.72 17.99 7.79
N ARG A 195 -2.54 18.05 9.12
CA ARG A 195 -2.78 19.28 9.91
C ARG A 195 -1.81 20.38 9.53
N GLU A 196 -0.52 20.07 9.40
CA GLU A 196 0.51 21.06 9.03
C GLU A 196 0.28 21.61 7.61
N ILE A 197 -0.03 20.74 6.64
CA ILE A 197 -0.37 21.15 5.28
C ILE A 197 -1.62 22.04 5.27
N GLY A 198 -2.64 21.68 6.05
CA GLY A 198 -3.87 22.46 6.20
C GLY A 198 -3.61 23.85 6.76
N MET A 199 -2.80 23.95 7.82
CA MET A 199 -2.40 25.23 8.40
C MET A 199 -1.59 26.08 7.43
N ARG A 200 -0.65 25.48 6.69
CA ARG A 200 0.16 26.18 5.68
C ARG A 200 -0.68 26.74 4.54
N LYS A 201 -1.69 25.97 4.06
CA LYS A 201 -2.65 26.45 3.06
C LYS A 201 -3.50 27.61 3.59
N LYS A 202 -4.02 27.51 4.83
CA LYS A 202 -4.79 28.59 5.47
C LYS A 202 -3.95 29.88 5.59
N ARG A 203 -2.71 29.82 6.06
CA ARG A 203 -1.83 31.00 6.17
C ARG A 203 -1.62 31.68 4.82
N ARG A 204 -1.45 30.90 3.74
CA ARG A 204 -1.27 31.46 2.38
C ARG A 204 -2.52 32.15 1.82
N LEU A 205 -3.70 31.76 2.26
CA LEU A 205 -4.97 32.36 1.80
C LEU A 205 -5.37 33.60 2.64
N LEU A 206 -4.79 33.77 3.83
CA LEU A 206 -5.09 34.88 4.74
C LEU A 206 -4.04 36.01 4.69
N GLN A 207 -2.98 35.84 3.92
CA GLN A 207 -2.00 36.84 3.53
C GLN A 207 -2.31 37.41 2.15
#